data_10c458e72693504539972106387e3463
#
_entry.id   10c458e72693504539972106387e3463
#
_cell.length_a   1.000
_cell.length_b   1.000
_cell.length_c   1.000
_cell.angle_alpha   90.00
_cell.angle_beta   90.00
_cell.angle_gamma   90.00
#
_symmetry.space_group_name_H-M   'P 1'
#
loop_
_entity.id
_entity.type
_entity.pdbx_description
1 polymer ?
#
loop_
_entity_poly.entity_id
_entity_poly.type
_entity_poly.pdbx_seq_one_letter_code
_entity_poly.pdbx_strand_id
1 'polypeptide(L)'
;LGPPMSAEVAVATSARALVFVQYMLDHGAIAVKGETAGVAHGIRRWKELSGQARRAADSQDLLTLAKTCRLAFARRPIGDDTEGMASVGNHLVGLPDVHVTFIRKDDQQPSTNAEQLEIAALIDDIGDQMARDGVDATLAARRAALSDDSRYDEDEYKFNPFGVVTIRDKKL
;
A
#
# COMPACT_ATOMS: atom_id res chain seq x y z
N LEU A 1 20.01 -6.67 -0.01
CA LEU A 1 18.80 -6.31 0.71
C LEU A 1 19.14 -6.23 2.20
N GLY A 2 18.65 -5.22 2.92
CA GLY A 2 18.82 -5.11 4.37
C GLY A 2 17.77 -5.95 5.10
N PRO A 3 17.92 -6.15 6.42
CA PRO A 3 16.91 -6.84 7.21
C PRO A 3 15.58 -6.07 7.16
N PRO A 4 14.44 -6.77 7.35
CA PRO A 4 13.13 -6.13 7.42
C PRO A 4 13.11 -5.03 8.47
N MET A 5 12.59 -3.87 8.13
CA MET A 5 12.42 -2.76 9.07
C MET A 5 11.18 -3.02 9.93
N SER A 6 11.22 -2.64 11.22
CA SER A 6 9.98 -2.56 12.01
C SER A 6 9.03 -1.52 11.41
N ALA A 7 7.73 -1.63 11.70
CA ALA A 7 6.71 -0.71 11.19
C ALA A 7 7.06 0.76 11.46
N GLU A 8 7.53 1.08 12.68
CA GLU A 8 7.92 2.45 13.06
C GLU A 8 9.09 2.96 12.24
N VAL A 9 10.12 2.12 12.02
CA VAL A 9 11.29 2.47 11.22
C VAL A 9 10.88 2.64 9.74
N ALA A 10 9.99 1.81 9.22
CA ALA A 10 9.51 1.88 7.86
C ALA A 10 8.78 3.20 7.58
N VAL A 11 7.84 3.60 8.45
CA VAL A 11 7.12 4.88 8.32
C VAL A 11 8.08 6.07 8.41
N ALA A 12 9.00 6.07 9.39
CA ALA A 12 9.98 7.14 9.55
C ALA A 12 10.92 7.25 8.33
N THR A 13 11.34 6.12 7.77
CA THR A 13 12.18 6.08 6.57
C THR A 13 11.43 6.60 5.35
N SER A 14 10.19 6.17 5.16
CA SER A 14 9.34 6.64 4.06
C SER A 14 9.05 8.14 4.17
N ALA A 15 8.79 8.65 5.37
CA ALA A 15 8.62 10.08 5.59
C ALA A 15 9.88 10.89 5.22
N ARG A 16 11.07 10.40 5.56
CA ARG A 16 12.35 11.02 5.14
C ARG A 16 12.54 10.97 3.63
N ALA A 17 12.17 9.85 3.00
CA ALA A 17 12.23 9.71 1.54
C ALA A 17 11.30 10.73 0.85
N LEU A 18 10.09 10.97 1.39
CA LEU A 18 9.18 12.01 0.90
C LEU A 18 9.84 13.41 0.90
N VAL A 19 10.51 13.77 1.99
CA VAL A 19 11.23 15.05 2.11
C VAL A 19 12.39 15.14 1.13
N PHE A 20 13.18 14.06 1.02
CA PHE A 20 14.33 14.02 0.10
C PHE A 20 13.89 14.15 -1.36
N VAL A 21 12.85 13.44 -1.76
CA VAL A 21 12.34 13.53 -3.14
C VAL A 21 11.76 14.90 -3.42
N GLN A 22 11.08 15.52 -2.44
CA GLN A 22 10.61 16.90 -2.60
C GLN A 22 11.78 17.86 -2.87
N TYR A 23 12.89 17.68 -2.13
CA TYR A 23 14.10 18.45 -2.38
C TYR A 23 14.61 18.26 -3.83
N MET A 24 14.65 17.03 -4.34
CA MET A 24 15.05 16.75 -5.71
C MET A 24 14.14 17.41 -6.75
N LEU A 25 12.82 17.40 -6.51
CA LEU A 25 11.83 18.07 -7.38
C LEU A 25 12.00 19.59 -7.38
N ASP A 26 12.33 20.19 -6.25
CA ASP A 26 12.58 21.63 -6.15
C ASP A 26 13.91 22.03 -6.81
N HIS A 27 14.80 21.06 -7.10
CA HIS A 27 16.09 21.25 -7.77
C HIS A 27 16.14 20.67 -9.20
N GLY A 28 14.99 20.49 -9.84
CA GLY A 28 14.92 20.20 -11.27
C GLY A 28 14.49 18.80 -11.66
N ALA A 29 14.24 17.89 -10.71
CA ALA A 29 13.57 16.63 -11.05
C ALA A 29 12.12 16.91 -11.49
N ILE A 30 11.64 16.18 -12.49
CA ILE A 30 10.34 16.44 -13.12
C ILE A 30 9.25 15.45 -12.73
N ALA A 31 9.64 14.29 -12.22
CA ALA A 31 8.73 13.22 -11.79
C ALA A 31 9.42 12.30 -10.79
N VAL A 32 8.62 11.51 -10.10
CA VAL A 32 9.07 10.47 -9.17
C VAL A 32 8.39 9.16 -9.57
N LYS A 33 9.16 8.08 -9.61
CA LYS A 33 8.65 6.72 -9.78
C LYS A 33 9.22 5.83 -8.67
N GLY A 34 8.35 5.14 -7.95
CA GLY A 34 8.74 4.10 -7.03
C GLY A 34 9.03 2.80 -7.79
N GLU A 35 10.24 2.26 -7.64
CA GLU A 35 10.61 1.01 -8.32
C GLU A 35 9.82 -0.18 -7.76
N THR A 36 9.72 -0.30 -6.46
CA THR A 36 9.02 -1.38 -5.75
C THR A 36 7.56 -1.51 -6.18
N ALA A 37 6.82 -0.42 -6.14
CA ALA A 37 5.38 -0.46 -6.38
C ALA A 37 5.00 0.00 -7.79
N GLY A 38 5.93 0.55 -8.56
CA GLY A 38 5.66 1.13 -9.88
C GLY A 38 4.77 2.38 -9.83
N VAL A 39 4.55 2.96 -8.65
CA VAL A 39 3.78 4.20 -8.49
C VAL A 39 4.57 5.38 -9.03
N ALA A 40 3.95 6.20 -9.86
CA ALA A 40 4.52 7.41 -10.39
C ALA A 40 3.63 8.61 -10.04
N HIS A 41 4.25 9.69 -9.59
CA HIS A 41 3.57 10.93 -9.28
C HIS A 41 4.20 12.09 -10.03
N GLY A 42 3.36 12.95 -10.62
CA GLY A 42 3.80 14.26 -11.10
C GLY A 42 4.07 15.22 -9.94
N ILE A 43 4.79 16.31 -10.24
CA ILE A 43 5.27 17.30 -9.26
C ILE A 43 4.13 17.80 -8.35
N ARG A 44 2.96 18.14 -8.90
CA ARG A 44 1.83 18.66 -8.12
C ARG A 44 1.40 17.68 -7.04
N ARG A 45 1.17 16.42 -7.42
CA ARG A 45 0.72 15.38 -6.49
C ARG A 45 1.77 15.10 -5.41
N TRP A 46 3.03 15.09 -5.81
CA TRP A 46 4.11 14.89 -4.87
C TRP A 46 4.20 16.01 -3.83
N LYS A 47 4.07 17.29 -4.26
CA LYS A 47 4.03 18.44 -3.34
C LYS A 47 2.87 18.37 -2.34
N GLU A 48 1.70 17.92 -2.79
CA GLU A 48 0.54 17.67 -1.92
C GLU A 48 0.87 16.64 -0.83
N LEU A 49 1.40 15.46 -1.24
CA LEU A 49 1.76 14.37 -0.34
C LEU A 49 2.86 14.78 0.64
N SER A 50 3.92 15.42 0.16
CA SER A 50 5.02 15.90 1.00
C SER A 50 4.56 16.95 2.01
N GLY A 51 3.69 17.88 1.59
CA GLY A 51 3.08 18.87 2.48
C GLY A 51 2.18 18.22 3.54
N GLN A 52 1.41 17.22 3.16
CA GLN A 52 0.56 16.48 4.09
C GLN A 52 1.41 15.69 5.11
N ALA A 53 2.45 14.98 4.64
CA ALA A 53 3.35 14.24 5.51
C ALA A 53 4.07 15.16 6.51
N ARG A 54 4.52 16.33 6.08
CA ARG A 54 5.16 17.32 6.96
C ARG A 54 4.20 17.78 8.06
N ARG A 55 2.98 18.19 7.70
CA ARG A 55 1.97 18.61 8.70
C ARG A 55 1.65 17.51 9.69
N ALA A 56 1.51 16.27 9.21
CA ALA A 56 1.26 15.10 10.06
C ALA A 56 2.43 14.85 11.02
N ALA A 57 3.68 14.97 10.55
CA ALA A 57 4.86 14.84 11.38
C ALA A 57 4.95 15.96 12.44
N ASP A 58 4.70 17.20 12.06
CA ASP A 58 4.72 18.36 12.96
C ASP A 58 3.65 18.26 14.05
N SER A 59 2.49 17.71 13.73
CA SER A 59 1.39 17.47 14.68
C SER A 59 1.46 16.13 15.41
N GLN A 60 2.47 15.30 15.15
CA GLN A 60 2.61 13.94 15.66
C GLN A 60 1.43 13.02 15.32
N ASP A 61 0.73 13.29 14.22
CA ASP A 61 -0.33 12.45 13.69
C ASP A 61 0.27 11.29 12.87
N LEU A 62 0.67 10.23 13.59
CA LEU A 62 1.32 9.06 13.00
C LEU A 62 0.40 8.31 12.03
N LEU A 63 -0.91 8.35 12.24
CA LEU A 63 -1.88 7.69 11.36
C LEU A 63 -1.94 8.40 9.99
N THR A 64 -2.10 9.72 9.98
CA THR A 64 -2.06 10.50 8.75
C THR A 64 -0.70 10.39 8.05
N LEU A 65 0.39 10.33 8.82
CA LEU A 65 1.73 10.14 8.26
C LEU A 65 1.86 8.79 7.56
N ALA A 66 1.49 7.70 8.22
CA ALA A 66 1.52 6.35 7.65
C ALA A 66 0.64 6.24 6.39
N LYS A 67 -0.58 6.77 6.44
CA LYS A 67 -1.49 6.83 5.30
C LYS A 67 -0.88 7.60 4.12
N THR A 68 -0.28 8.76 4.38
CA THR A 68 0.34 9.59 3.33
C THR A 68 1.53 8.87 2.70
N CYS A 69 2.39 8.23 3.50
CA CYS A 69 3.50 7.43 3.00
C CYS A 69 2.99 6.25 2.16
N ARG A 70 1.93 5.55 2.59
CA ARG A 70 1.32 4.48 1.81
C ARG A 70 0.79 4.97 0.47
N LEU A 71 0.10 6.11 0.43
CA LEU A 71 -0.38 6.71 -0.82
C LEU A 71 0.76 7.15 -1.75
N ALA A 72 1.91 7.51 -1.20
CA ALA A 72 3.08 7.93 -1.97
C ALA A 72 3.84 6.76 -2.59
N PHE A 73 3.95 5.63 -1.89
CA PHE A 73 4.87 4.55 -2.23
C PHE A 73 4.21 3.21 -2.55
N ALA A 74 3.03 2.92 -2.03
CA ALA A 74 2.35 1.65 -2.30
C ALA A 74 1.46 1.74 -3.54
N ARG A 75 1.52 0.70 -4.37
CA ARG A 75 0.68 0.57 -5.55
C ARG A 75 -0.69 0.06 -5.16
N ARG A 76 -1.72 0.72 -5.70
CA ARG A 76 -3.03 0.11 -5.86
C ARG A 76 -3.03 -0.69 -7.16
N PRO A 77 -3.27 -1.98 -7.14
CA PRO A 77 -3.36 -2.70 -8.38
C PRO A 77 -4.59 -2.23 -9.15
N ILE A 78 -4.37 -1.93 -10.39
CA ILE A 78 -5.42 -1.96 -11.40
C ILE A 78 -5.44 -3.42 -11.81
N GLY A 79 -6.53 -4.14 -11.48
CA GLY A 79 -6.57 -5.58 -11.69
C GLY A 79 -6.44 -5.92 -13.16
N ASP A 80 -5.60 -6.87 -13.41
CA ASP A 80 -5.83 -7.86 -14.42
C ASP A 80 -6.46 -9.02 -13.65
N ASP A 81 -7.77 -9.37 -13.94
CA ASP A 81 -8.01 -10.72 -13.71
C ASP A 81 -9.12 -11.27 -12.91
N THR A 82 -9.32 -12.41 -13.28
CA THR A 82 -10.15 -13.52 -12.83
C THR A 82 -9.91 -13.96 -11.37
N GLU A 83 -8.78 -13.61 -10.73
CA GLU A 83 -8.41 -14.16 -9.43
C GLU A 83 -8.49 -13.19 -8.25
N GLY A 84 -8.36 -11.89 -8.47
CA GLY A 84 -8.39 -10.90 -7.39
C GLY A 84 -7.57 -9.66 -7.65
N MET A 85 -7.45 -8.83 -6.64
CA MET A 85 -6.60 -7.63 -6.63
C MET A 85 -5.74 -7.59 -5.37
N ALA A 86 -4.50 -7.14 -5.50
CA ALA A 86 -3.59 -7.03 -4.36
C ALA A 86 -2.89 -5.68 -4.30
N SER A 87 -2.58 -5.18 -3.12
CA SER A 87 -1.61 -4.10 -2.95
C SER A 87 -0.18 -4.61 -3.15
N VAL A 88 0.73 -3.71 -3.44
CA VAL A 88 2.18 -3.95 -3.47
C VAL A 88 2.88 -2.76 -2.85
N GLY A 89 3.82 -3.01 -1.93
CA GLY A 89 4.66 -2.00 -1.33
C GLY A 89 4.21 -1.52 0.05
N ASN A 90 3.21 -2.12 0.68
CA ASN A 90 2.83 -1.79 2.05
C ASN A 90 3.97 -2.03 3.06
N HIS A 91 4.94 -2.90 2.74
CA HIS A 91 6.15 -3.07 3.56
C HIS A 91 6.95 -1.76 3.73
N LEU A 92 6.84 -0.82 2.81
CA LEU A 92 7.48 0.49 2.92
C LEU A 92 6.91 1.35 4.07
N VAL A 93 5.76 0.96 4.60
CA VAL A 93 5.16 1.54 5.80
C VAL A 93 4.98 0.51 6.93
N GLY A 94 5.67 -0.64 6.82
CA GLY A 94 5.68 -1.66 7.87
C GLY A 94 4.39 -2.46 8.01
N LEU A 95 3.61 -2.59 6.94
CA LEU A 95 2.35 -3.31 6.92
C LEU A 95 2.40 -4.48 5.91
N PRO A 96 1.65 -5.56 6.15
CA PRO A 96 1.41 -6.57 5.14
C PRO A 96 0.67 -5.99 3.93
N ASP A 97 0.85 -6.61 2.78
CA ASP A 97 0.03 -6.33 1.62
C ASP A 97 -1.38 -6.93 1.79
N VAL A 98 -2.33 -6.43 1.01
CA VAL A 98 -3.72 -6.89 1.05
C VAL A 98 -4.05 -7.53 -0.28
N HIS A 99 -4.59 -8.74 -0.25
CA HIS A 99 -5.10 -9.44 -1.42
C HIS A 99 -6.59 -9.72 -1.24
N VAL A 100 -7.41 -9.20 -2.14
CA VAL A 100 -8.84 -9.47 -2.20
C VAL A 100 -9.11 -10.44 -3.33
N THR A 101 -9.57 -11.65 -3.00
CA THR A 101 -9.91 -12.68 -3.99
C THR A 101 -11.38 -12.61 -4.34
N PHE A 102 -11.69 -12.78 -5.63
CA PHE A 102 -13.07 -12.83 -6.12
C PHE A 102 -13.66 -14.23 -6.00
N ILE A 103 -14.88 -14.32 -5.51
CA ILE A 103 -15.68 -15.53 -5.63
C ILE A 103 -16.73 -15.27 -6.72
N ARG A 104 -16.41 -15.62 -7.94
CA ARG A 104 -17.33 -15.46 -9.08
C ARG A 104 -18.19 -16.70 -9.23
N LYS A 105 -19.44 -16.48 -9.62
CA LYS A 105 -20.37 -17.56 -10.02
C LYS A 105 -20.13 -18.03 -11.46
N ASP A 106 -19.46 -17.22 -12.26
CA ASP A 106 -19.16 -17.49 -13.67
C ASP A 106 -17.71 -17.10 -13.95
N ASP A 107 -16.87 -18.09 -14.20
CA ASP A 107 -15.39 -17.94 -14.28
C ASP A 107 -14.88 -17.19 -15.53
N GLN A 108 -15.75 -16.58 -16.32
CA GLN A 108 -15.38 -16.09 -17.65
C GLN A 108 -15.54 -14.58 -17.91
N GLN A 109 -16.07 -13.80 -16.98
CA GLN A 109 -16.18 -12.35 -17.22
C GLN A 109 -15.13 -11.56 -16.45
N PRO A 110 -14.37 -10.67 -17.12
CA PRO A 110 -13.45 -9.76 -16.46
C PRO A 110 -14.21 -8.82 -15.52
N SER A 111 -13.55 -8.36 -14.43
CA SER A 111 -14.13 -7.38 -13.52
C SER A 111 -14.44 -6.08 -14.25
N THR A 112 -15.58 -5.48 -13.92
CA THR A 112 -15.92 -4.15 -14.42
C THR A 112 -15.05 -3.08 -13.76
N ASN A 113 -14.89 -1.93 -14.40
CA ASN A 113 -14.17 -0.79 -13.80
C ASN A 113 -14.77 -0.36 -12.45
N ALA A 114 -16.09 -0.50 -12.28
CA ALA A 114 -16.75 -0.16 -11.02
C ALA A 114 -16.36 -1.13 -9.90
N GLU A 115 -16.37 -2.42 -10.16
CA GLU A 115 -15.93 -3.45 -9.22
C GLU A 115 -14.46 -3.27 -8.84
N GLN A 116 -13.60 -2.98 -9.82
CA GLN A 116 -12.18 -2.72 -9.56
C GLN A 116 -11.97 -1.51 -8.64
N LEU A 117 -12.75 -0.44 -8.80
CA LEU A 117 -12.70 0.73 -7.93
C LEU A 117 -13.19 0.41 -6.51
N GLU A 118 -14.25 -0.38 -6.37
CA GLU A 118 -14.75 -0.81 -5.06
C GLU A 118 -13.71 -1.66 -4.32
N ILE A 119 -13.03 -2.57 -5.02
CA ILE A 119 -11.99 -3.40 -4.43
C ILE A 119 -10.75 -2.57 -4.08
N ALA A 120 -10.34 -1.65 -4.95
CA ALA A 120 -9.25 -0.75 -4.64
C ALA A 120 -9.55 0.08 -3.38
N ALA A 121 -10.79 0.54 -3.22
CA ALA A 121 -11.25 1.24 -2.02
C ALA A 121 -11.24 0.32 -0.78
N LEU A 122 -11.64 -0.94 -0.93
CA LEU A 122 -11.59 -1.93 0.14
C LEU A 122 -10.14 -2.22 0.58
N ILE A 123 -9.22 -2.39 -0.36
CA ILE A 123 -7.79 -2.57 -0.07
C ILE A 123 -7.24 -1.37 0.72
N ASP A 124 -7.63 -0.15 0.35
CA ASP A 124 -7.24 1.06 1.06
C ASP A 124 -7.80 1.12 2.48
N ASP A 125 -9.08 0.78 2.63
CA ASP A 125 -9.76 0.78 3.94
C ASP A 125 -9.12 -0.25 4.90
N ILE A 126 -8.77 -1.43 4.39
CA ILE A 126 -8.06 -2.44 5.17
C ILE A 126 -6.66 -1.94 5.58
N GLY A 127 -5.92 -1.33 4.65
CA GLY A 127 -4.62 -0.73 4.95
C GLY A 127 -4.71 0.39 5.99
N ASP A 128 -5.73 1.23 5.92
CA ASP A 128 -6.00 2.27 6.92
C ASP A 128 -6.41 1.67 8.27
N GLN A 129 -7.18 0.59 8.26
CA GLN A 129 -7.57 -0.12 9.48
C GLN A 129 -6.37 -0.79 10.15
N MET A 130 -5.50 -1.45 9.40
CA MET A 130 -4.27 -2.05 9.94
C MET A 130 -3.35 -0.99 10.57
N ALA A 131 -3.23 0.17 9.93
CA ALA A 131 -2.42 1.28 10.47
C ALA A 131 -3.00 1.86 11.76
N ARG A 132 -4.33 1.89 11.92
CA ARG A 132 -5.03 2.47 13.06
C ARG A 132 -5.18 1.49 14.23
N ASP A 133 -5.64 0.29 13.94
CA ASP A 133 -6.10 -0.68 14.95
C ASP A 133 -5.08 -1.81 15.17
N GLY A 134 -4.07 -1.91 14.31
CA GLY A 134 -3.10 -2.99 14.26
C GLY A 134 -3.55 -4.14 13.36
N VAL A 135 -2.58 -4.97 12.95
CA VAL A 135 -2.80 -6.08 12.03
C VAL A 135 -3.73 -7.13 12.66
N ASP A 136 -3.44 -7.60 13.88
CA ASP A 136 -4.22 -8.66 14.54
C ASP A 136 -5.69 -8.28 14.74
N ALA A 137 -5.95 -7.05 15.19
CA ALA A 137 -7.32 -6.55 15.37
C ALA A 137 -8.06 -6.48 14.03
N THR A 138 -7.38 -6.07 12.97
CA THR A 138 -7.94 -6.02 11.62
C THR A 138 -8.26 -7.42 11.09
N LEU A 139 -7.35 -8.39 11.27
CA LEU A 139 -7.58 -9.79 10.88
C LEU A 139 -8.83 -10.37 11.57
N ALA A 140 -8.96 -10.15 12.88
CA ALA A 140 -10.11 -10.60 13.64
C ALA A 140 -11.42 -9.96 13.17
N ALA A 141 -11.43 -8.63 12.99
CA ALA A 141 -12.60 -7.88 12.56
C ALA A 141 -13.07 -8.26 11.15
N ARG A 142 -12.13 -8.51 10.25
CA ARG A 142 -12.40 -8.84 8.83
C ARG A 142 -12.51 -10.35 8.58
N ARG A 143 -12.25 -11.19 9.57
CA ARG A 143 -12.14 -12.65 9.40
C ARG A 143 -11.16 -13.02 8.28
N ALA A 144 -10.06 -12.28 8.21
CA ALA A 144 -9.01 -12.43 7.23
C ALA A 144 -7.91 -13.35 7.74
N ALA A 145 -7.10 -13.87 6.82
CA ALA A 145 -5.91 -14.65 7.13
C ALA A 145 -4.65 -13.88 6.74
N LEU A 146 -3.61 -13.98 7.55
CA LEU A 146 -2.26 -13.55 7.21
C LEU A 146 -1.44 -14.77 6.80
N SER A 147 -0.73 -14.66 5.70
CA SER A 147 0.20 -15.68 5.21
C SER A 147 1.51 -15.02 4.77
N ASP A 148 2.55 -15.82 4.59
CA ASP A 148 3.77 -15.35 3.96
C ASP A 148 3.49 -14.89 2.52
N ASP A 149 4.31 -13.95 2.03
CA ASP A 149 4.18 -13.47 0.65
C ASP A 149 4.75 -14.50 -0.33
N SER A 150 3.91 -15.33 -0.91
CA SER A 150 4.27 -16.31 -1.95
C SER A 150 4.21 -15.76 -3.37
N ARG A 151 3.88 -14.49 -3.56
CA ARG A 151 3.76 -13.87 -4.89
C ARG A 151 5.11 -13.47 -5.48
N TYR A 152 6.10 -13.28 -4.64
CA TYR A 152 7.45 -12.84 -4.99
C TYR A 152 8.49 -13.63 -4.24
N ASP A 153 9.66 -13.82 -4.82
CA ASP A 153 10.81 -14.37 -4.13
C ASP A 153 11.35 -13.38 -3.10
N GLU A 154 11.93 -13.86 -2.01
CA GLU A 154 12.45 -13.02 -0.93
C GLU A 154 13.52 -12.01 -1.38
N ASP A 155 14.21 -12.29 -2.49
CA ASP A 155 15.19 -11.40 -3.10
C ASP A 155 14.58 -10.29 -3.97
N GLU A 156 13.28 -10.37 -4.25
CA GLU A 156 12.61 -9.33 -5.02
C GLU A 156 12.27 -8.12 -4.16
N TYR A 157 12.45 -6.94 -4.74
CA TYR A 157 12.09 -5.67 -4.10
C TYR A 157 10.58 -5.48 -3.87
N LYS A 158 9.75 -6.36 -4.40
CA LYS A 158 8.29 -6.38 -4.19
C LYS A 158 7.87 -7.30 -3.05
N PHE A 159 8.74 -8.22 -2.63
CA PHE A 159 8.47 -9.14 -1.54
C PHE A 159 8.11 -8.38 -0.26
N ASN A 160 7.05 -8.81 0.40
CA ASN A 160 6.61 -8.20 1.65
C ASN A 160 6.95 -9.12 2.85
N PRO A 161 7.95 -8.76 3.65
CA PRO A 161 8.35 -9.56 4.82
C PRO A 161 7.32 -9.56 5.95
N PHE A 162 6.30 -8.67 5.89
CA PHE A 162 5.16 -8.66 6.81
C PHE A 162 4.02 -9.56 6.34
N GLY A 163 4.15 -10.19 5.18
CA GLY A 163 3.18 -11.11 4.61
C GLY A 163 2.06 -10.43 3.83
N VAL A 164 1.00 -11.22 3.59
CA VAL A 164 -0.18 -10.84 2.82
C VAL A 164 -1.45 -11.16 3.58
N VAL A 165 -2.30 -10.18 3.78
CA VAL A 165 -3.65 -10.33 4.31
C VAL A 165 -4.59 -10.70 3.17
N THR A 166 -5.15 -11.90 3.21
CA THR A 166 -6.10 -12.38 2.21
C THR A 166 -7.53 -12.25 2.71
N ILE A 167 -8.36 -11.60 1.90
CA ILE A 167 -9.81 -11.46 2.11
C ILE A 167 -10.55 -12.08 0.95
N ARG A 168 -11.55 -12.88 1.27
CA ARG A 168 -12.46 -13.45 0.28
C ARG A 168 -13.73 -12.61 0.25
N ASP A 169 -13.93 -11.85 -0.80
CA ASP A 169 -15.20 -11.13 -0.99
C ASP A 169 -16.23 -12.07 -1.63
N LYS A 170 -17.35 -12.26 -0.91
CA LYS A 170 -18.46 -13.13 -1.34
C LYS A 170 -19.54 -12.37 -2.11
N LYS A 171 -19.38 -11.08 -2.36
CA LYS A 171 -20.43 -10.19 -2.85
C LYS A 171 -20.26 -9.72 -4.30
N LEU A 172 -19.15 -10.12 -4.95
CA LEU A 172 -18.92 -9.78 -6.35
C LEU A 172 -19.29 -10.91 -7.28
#